data_a080203252948e392232423d06b87f8a
#
_entry.id   a080203252948e392232423d06b87f8a
#
_cell.length_a   1.000
_cell.length_b   1.000
_cell.length_c   1.000
_cell.angle_alpha   90.00
_cell.angle_beta   90.00
_cell.angle_gamma   90.00
#
_symmetry.space_group_name_H-M   'P 1'
#
loop_
_entity.id
_entity.type
_entity.pdbx_description
1 polymer ?
#
loop_
_entity_poly.entity_id
_entity_poly.type
_entity_poly.pdbx_seq_one_letter_code
_entity_poly.pdbx_strand_id
1 'polypeptide(L)'
;MKILVVGAGGREHALAWKFLQSAKVTDVFVAPGNGGIAADSRLNQIDIDVMDFDALSQLVLDQAIDLTVVGPEGPLVAGIQAHFSAKGLACLAPSAEAAQLEGSKSFTKEFMQRHRIPTAAFQAFTEINEAEAYARSLGLPVVIKADGLAAGKGVVVAQTIEEADAAINDMLAGNVYGEAGS
;
A
#
# COMPACT_ATOMS: atom_id res chain seq x y z
N MET A 1 22.26 14.78 -7.50
CA MET A 1 21.19 13.81 -7.85
C MET A 1 19.86 14.49 -7.71
N LYS A 2 18.98 14.30 -8.67
CA LYS A 2 17.56 14.65 -8.57
C LYS A 2 16.74 13.43 -8.18
N ILE A 3 15.81 13.57 -7.26
CA ILE A 3 15.01 12.45 -6.74
C ILE A 3 13.53 12.79 -6.93
N LEU A 4 12.74 11.81 -7.38
CA LEU A 4 11.28 11.85 -7.32
C LEU A 4 10.80 10.96 -6.16
N VAL A 5 9.95 11.50 -5.30
CA VAL A 5 9.22 10.74 -4.29
C VAL A 5 7.75 10.68 -4.72
N VAL A 6 7.24 9.47 -4.96
CA VAL A 6 5.83 9.25 -5.33
C VAL A 6 5.03 9.01 -4.07
N GLY A 7 3.99 9.82 -3.85
CA GLY A 7 3.05 9.72 -2.74
C GLY A 7 2.68 11.07 -2.11
N ALA A 8 1.73 11.03 -1.17
CA ALA A 8 1.14 12.23 -0.56
C ALA A 8 1.13 12.21 0.98
N GLY A 9 1.64 11.16 1.59
CA GLY A 9 1.58 10.95 3.04
C GLY A 9 2.70 11.64 3.83
N GLY A 10 2.61 11.56 5.16
CA GLY A 10 3.68 12.02 6.05
C GLY A 10 4.98 11.25 5.89
N ARG A 11 4.91 9.97 5.49
CA ARG A 11 6.07 9.14 5.18
C ARG A 11 6.85 9.72 3.99
N GLU A 12 6.17 10.04 2.89
CA GLU A 12 6.78 10.61 1.69
C GLU A 12 7.33 12.01 1.97
N HIS A 13 6.64 12.82 2.78
CA HIS A 13 7.16 14.12 3.23
C HIS A 13 8.45 13.95 4.04
N ALA A 14 8.50 13.01 4.98
CA ALA A 14 9.69 12.73 5.79
C ALA A 14 10.86 12.22 4.93
N LEU A 15 10.58 11.37 3.93
CA LEU A 15 11.60 10.91 2.97
C LEU A 15 12.16 12.09 2.16
N ALA A 16 11.29 12.92 1.59
CA ALA A 16 11.68 14.10 0.81
C ALA A 16 12.54 15.07 1.65
N TRP A 17 12.10 15.38 2.87
CA TRP A 17 12.86 16.18 3.82
C TRP A 17 14.23 15.57 4.15
N LYS A 18 14.29 14.23 4.30
CA LYS A 18 15.56 13.54 4.58
C LYS A 18 16.51 13.56 3.39
N PHE A 19 16.01 13.40 2.18
CA PHE A 19 16.82 13.50 0.96
C PHE A 19 17.49 14.86 0.81
N LEU A 20 16.78 15.96 1.12
CA LEU A 20 17.33 17.32 1.09
C LEU A 20 18.53 17.55 2.01
N GLN A 21 18.74 16.69 3.01
CA GLN A 21 19.89 16.78 3.92
C GLN A 21 21.17 16.15 3.34
N SER A 22 21.06 15.44 2.23
CA SER A 22 22.21 14.81 1.59
C SER A 22 22.92 15.78 0.66
N ALA A 23 24.23 15.98 0.84
CA ALA A 23 25.04 16.78 -0.07
C ALA A 23 25.10 16.23 -1.52
N LYS A 24 24.63 15.00 -1.74
CA LYS A 24 24.53 14.39 -3.08
C LYS A 24 23.23 14.73 -3.81
N VAL A 25 22.22 15.24 -3.11
CA VAL A 25 20.91 15.57 -3.67
C VAL A 25 20.85 17.07 -3.95
N THR A 26 20.49 17.41 -5.18
CA THR A 26 20.35 18.80 -5.63
C THR A 26 18.89 19.25 -5.63
N ASP A 27 17.98 18.34 -6.02
CA ASP A 27 16.55 18.64 -6.15
C ASP A 27 15.71 17.42 -5.70
N VAL A 28 14.59 17.70 -5.05
CA VAL A 28 13.59 16.68 -4.70
C VAL A 28 12.24 17.10 -5.24
N PHE A 29 11.66 16.24 -6.06
CA PHE A 29 10.30 16.33 -6.60
C PHE A 29 9.40 15.41 -5.80
N VAL A 30 8.13 15.80 -5.58
CA VAL A 30 7.15 14.96 -4.89
C VAL A 30 5.83 14.99 -5.65
N ALA A 31 5.28 13.83 -5.99
CA ALA A 31 4.05 13.71 -6.75
C ALA A 31 3.05 12.74 -6.08
N PRO A 32 1.80 13.15 -5.82
CA PRO A 32 1.26 14.50 -5.91
C PRO A 32 1.68 15.43 -4.74
N GLY A 33 2.24 14.86 -3.67
CA GLY A 33 2.58 15.60 -2.46
C GLY A 33 1.36 15.99 -1.62
N ASN A 34 1.57 16.95 -0.69
CA ASN A 34 0.54 17.44 0.21
C ASN A 34 0.82 18.90 0.59
N GLY A 35 -0.09 19.52 1.37
CA GLY A 35 0.04 20.93 1.78
C GLY A 35 1.32 21.25 2.57
N GLY A 36 1.88 20.29 3.32
CA GLY A 36 3.15 20.47 4.01
C GLY A 36 4.34 20.50 3.04
N ILE A 37 4.29 19.67 2.00
CA ILE A 37 5.29 19.65 0.91
C ILE A 37 5.19 20.94 0.11
N ALA A 38 3.98 21.39 -0.24
CA ALA A 38 3.74 22.65 -0.95
C ALA A 38 4.27 23.88 -0.20
N ALA A 39 4.28 23.84 1.12
CA ALA A 39 4.77 24.93 1.97
C ALA A 39 6.30 24.97 2.12
N ASP A 40 7.01 23.91 1.78
CA ASP A 40 8.49 23.86 1.84
C ASP A 40 9.08 24.28 0.49
N SER A 41 9.59 25.51 0.41
CA SER A 41 10.18 26.06 -0.83
C SER A 41 11.38 25.31 -1.37
N ARG A 42 11.92 24.34 -0.64
CA ARG A 42 13.03 23.47 -1.08
C ARG A 42 12.56 22.24 -1.82
N LEU A 43 11.25 21.93 -1.78
CA LEU A 43 10.63 20.80 -2.44
C LEU A 43 9.86 21.24 -3.68
N ASN A 44 9.89 20.44 -4.71
CA ASN A 44 9.14 20.65 -5.94
C ASN A 44 7.91 19.75 -5.95
N GLN A 45 6.74 20.28 -5.55
CA GLN A 45 5.49 19.54 -5.66
C GLN A 45 5.00 19.53 -7.11
N ILE A 46 4.60 18.37 -7.60
CA ILE A 46 4.07 18.15 -8.94
C ILE A 46 2.71 17.47 -8.84
N ASP A 47 1.69 18.05 -9.43
CA ASP A 47 0.33 17.49 -9.41
C ASP A 47 0.18 16.38 -10.46
N ILE A 48 0.69 15.18 -10.14
CA ILE A 48 0.55 13.95 -10.92
C ILE A 48 0.04 12.85 -9.98
N ASP A 49 -1.02 12.16 -10.37
CA ASP A 49 -1.56 11.04 -9.61
C ASP A 49 -0.55 9.89 -9.50
N VAL A 50 -0.53 9.22 -8.34
CA VAL A 50 0.40 8.11 -8.07
C VAL A 50 0.22 6.92 -9.01
N MET A 51 -0.97 6.77 -9.63
CA MET A 51 -1.30 5.70 -10.56
C MET A 51 -1.05 6.09 -12.02
N ASP A 52 -0.75 7.35 -12.33
CA ASP A 52 -0.39 7.80 -13.67
C ASP A 52 1.09 7.55 -13.98
N PHE A 53 1.43 6.28 -14.23
CA PHE A 53 2.81 5.85 -14.44
C PHE A 53 3.44 6.46 -15.69
N ASP A 54 2.64 6.78 -16.72
CA ASP A 54 3.13 7.41 -17.93
C ASP A 54 3.53 8.88 -17.66
N ALA A 55 2.69 9.65 -16.99
CA ALA A 55 3.01 11.02 -16.62
C ALA A 55 4.20 11.08 -15.64
N LEU A 56 4.26 10.17 -14.65
CA LEU A 56 5.39 10.07 -13.73
C LEU A 56 6.71 9.75 -14.46
N SER A 57 6.69 8.79 -15.36
CA SER A 57 7.89 8.42 -16.13
C SER A 57 8.32 9.53 -17.12
N GLN A 58 7.35 10.26 -17.68
CA GLN A 58 7.65 11.41 -18.54
C GLN A 58 8.29 12.54 -17.72
N LEU A 59 7.78 12.84 -16.52
CA LEU A 59 8.41 13.78 -15.60
C LEU A 59 9.86 13.42 -15.29
N VAL A 60 10.16 12.13 -15.06
CA VAL A 60 11.53 11.65 -14.81
C VAL A 60 12.46 11.97 -15.97
N LEU A 61 11.99 11.77 -17.21
CA LEU A 61 12.76 12.08 -18.42
C LEU A 61 12.96 13.60 -18.58
N ASP A 62 11.89 14.38 -18.46
CA ASP A 62 11.91 15.83 -18.69
C ASP A 62 12.78 16.59 -17.68
N GLN A 63 12.77 16.13 -16.43
CA GLN A 63 13.55 16.74 -15.34
C GLN A 63 14.93 16.10 -15.15
N ALA A 64 15.26 15.06 -15.91
CA ALA A 64 16.47 14.26 -15.76
C ALA A 64 16.64 13.77 -14.30
N ILE A 65 15.60 13.13 -13.76
CA ILE A 65 15.59 12.58 -12.40
C ILE A 65 16.42 11.31 -12.37
N ASP A 66 17.31 11.20 -11.41
CA ASP A 66 18.24 10.08 -11.27
C ASP A 66 17.63 8.86 -10.56
N LEU A 67 16.65 9.08 -9.65
CA LEU A 67 16.05 8.01 -8.86
C LEU A 67 14.60 8.36 -8.50
N THR A 68 13.70 7.41 -8.71
CA THR A 68 12.33 7.47 -8.20
C THR A 68 12.20 6.57 -6.98
N VAL A 69 11.53 7.06 -5.93
CA VAL A 69 11.22 6.33 -4.69
C VAL A 69 9.70 6.31 -4.52
N VAL A 70 9.11 5.13 -4.39
CA VAL A 70 7.65 4.97 -4.30
C VAL A 70 7.26 4.63 -2.86
N GLY A 71 6.40 5.44 -2.28
CA GLY A 71 5.95 5.29 -0.90
C GLY A 71 4.67 4.47 -0.72
N PRO A 72 3.56 4.77 -1.42
CA PRO A 72 2.27 4.12 -1.20
C PRO A 72 2.20 2.72 -1.83
N GLU A 73 1.38 1.87 -1.25
CA GLU A 73 1.23 0.46 -1.60
C GLU A 73 0.54 0.27 -2.97
N GLY A 74 -0.45 1.11 -3.30
CA GLY A 74 -1.25 0.99 -4.52
C GLY A 74 -0.40 0.90 -5.79
N PRO A 75 0.44 1.90 -6.12
CA PRO A 75 1.30 1.84 -7.30
C PRO A 75 2.33 0.70 -7.25
N LEU A 76 2.76 0.26 -6.07
CA LEU A 76 3.67 -0.89 -5.93
C LEU A 76 3.00 -2.19 -6.39
N VAL A 77 1.79 -2.46 -5.89
CA VAL A 77 0.98 -3.63 -6.28
C VAL A 77 0.58 -3.56 -7.75
N ALA A 78 0.30 -2.35 -8.27
CA ALA A 78 -0.02 -2.12 -9.68
C ALA A 78 1.19 -2.20 -10.63
N GLY A 79 2.42 -2.39 -10.11
CA GLY A 79 3.59 -2.70 -10.93
C GLY A 79 4.37 -1.50 -11.46
N ILE A 80 4.35 -0.36 -10.78
CA ILE A 80 5.12 0.84 -11.15
C ILE A 80 6.60 0.53 -11.37
N GLN A 81 7.19 -0.39 -10.59
CA GLN A 81 8.59 -0.79 -10.72
C GLN A 81 8.88 -1.38 -12.11
N ALA A 82 8.03 -2.29 -12.59
CA ALA A 82 8.18 -2.91 -13.90
C ALA A 82 8.02 -1.89 -15.03
N HIS A 83 7.05 -0.96 -14.89
CA HIS A 83 6.82 0.12 -15.87
C HIS A 83 8.06 1.02 -16.00
N PHE A 84 8.68 1.42 -14.89
CA PHE A 84 9.90 2.25 -14.90
C PHE A 84 11.10 1.48 -15.44
N SER A 85 11.25 0.22 -15.01
CA SER A 85 12.33 -0.66 -15.47
C SER A 85 12.30 -0.89 -16.98
N ALA A 86 11.11 -1.08 -17.56
CA ALA A 86 10.95 -1.24 -19.02
C ALA A 86 11.39 0.00 -19.81
N LYS A 87 11.38 1.19 -19.19
CA LYS A 87 11.85 2.46 -19.77
C LYS A 87 13.32 2.76 -19.39
N GLY A 88 14.01 1.85 -18.67
CA GLY A 88 15.39 2.06 -18.21
C GLY A 88 15.53 3.10 -17.11
N LEU A 89 14.43 3.43 -16.39
CA LEU A 89 14.39 4.43 -15.33
C LEU A 89 14.66 3.77 -13.96
N ALA A 90 15.53 4.37 -13.16
CA ALA A 90 15.83 3.86 -11.82
C ALA A 90 14.65 4.09 -10.88
N CYS A 91 14.15 3.00 -10.28
CA CYS A 91 13.03 3.02 -9.35
C CYS A 91 13.33 2.16 -8.13
N LEU A 92 13.34 2.76 -6.94
CA LEU A 92 13.40 2.06 -5.66
C LEU A 92 11.98 1.66 -5.26
N ALA A 93 11.62 0.43 -5.60
CA ALA A 93 10.34 -0.17 -5.32
C ALA A 93 10.46 -1.70 -5.38
N PRO A 94 9.68 -2.49 -4.63
CA PRO A 94 9.55 -3.92 -4.84
C PRO A 94 8.87 -4.20 -6.19
N SER A 95 9.05 -5.42 -6.72
CA SER A 95 8.20 -5.88 -7.83
C SER A 95 6.75 -6.03 -7.39
N ALA A 96 5.80 -6.09 -8.35
CA ALA A 96 4.38 -6.28 -8.06
C ALA A 96 4.12 -7.57 -7.26
N GLU A 97 4.84 -8.66 -7.61
CA GLU A 97 4.74 -9.95 -6.90
C GLU A 97 5.23 -9.82 -5.44
N ALA A 98 6.34 -9.11 -5.21
CA ALA A 98 6.83 -8.88 -3.85
C ALA A 98 5.91 -7.94 -3.06
N ALA A 99 5.30 -6.96 -3.72
CA ALA A 99 4.34 -6.03 -3.12
C ALA A 99 3.04 -6.73 -2.66
N GLN A 100 2.74 -7.95 -3.16
CA GLN A 100 1.61 -8.75 -2.66
C GLN A 100 1.73 -9.08 -1.17
N LEU A 101 2.93 -9.08 -0.60
CA LEU A 101 3.10 -9.23 0.84
C LEU A 101 2.43 -8.10 1.66
N GLU A 102 2.15 -6.96 1.05
CA GLU A 102 1.36 -5.88 1.63
C GLU A 102 -0.05 -5.83 0.99
N GLY A 103 -0.15 -6.17 -0.30
CA GLY A 103 -1.36 -6.07 -1.09
C GLY A 103 -2.46 -7.06 -0.74
N SER A 104 -2.10 -8.28 -0.28
CA SER A 104 -3.05 -9.34 0.10
C SER A 104 -2.67 -9.95 1.43
N LYS A 105 -3.62 -9.95 2.37
CA LYS A 105 -3.43 -10.53 3.70
C LYS A 105 -3.43 -12.06 3.65
N SER A 106 -4.28 -12.64 2.81
CA SER A 106 -4.35 -14.10 2.58
C SER A 106 -3.03 -14.59 1.98
N PHE A 107 -2.55 -13.96 0.90
CA PHE A 107 -1.26 -14.28 0.31
C PHE A 107 -0.12 -14.23 1.34
N THR A 108 -0.07 -13.16 2.14
CA THR A 108 0.97 -13.01 3.17
C THR A 108 0.88 -14.09 4.23
N LYS A 109 -0.31 -14.44 4.68
CA LYS A 109 -0.53 -15.50 5.66
C LYS A 109 -0.11 -16.87 5.13
N GLU A 110 -0.46 -17.20 3.89
CA GLU A 110 -0.04 -18.42 3.21
C GLU A 110 1.48 -18.46 3.02
N PHE A 111 2.09 -17.34 2.62
CA PHE A 111 3.54 -17.21 2.53
C PHE A 111 4.20 -17.49 3.88
N MET A 112 3.70 -16.88 4.98
CA MET A 112 4.24 -17.09 6.31
C MET A 112 4.12 -18.55 6.77
N GLN A 113 2.99 -19.22 6.50
CA GLN A 113 2.83 -20.65 6.79
C GLN A 113 3.81 -21.50 6.01
N ARG A 114 3.92 -21.30 4.69
CA ARG A 114 4.82 -22.05 3.81
C ARG A 114 6.28 -21.94 4.24
N HIS A 115 6.68 -20.76 4.71
CA HIS A 115 8.04 -20.49 5.15
C HIS A 115 8.25 -20.63 6.67
N ARG A 116 7.26 -21.14 7.40
CA ARG A 116 7.30 -21.35 8.87
C ARG A 116 7.63 -20.08 9.65
N ILE A 117 7.15 -18.93 9.16
CA ILE A 117 7.26 -17.64 9.87
C ILE A 117 6.14 -17.58 10.91
N PRO A 118 6.45 -17.29 12.18
CA PRO A 118 5.46 -17.24 13.24
C PRO A 118 4.34 -16.24 12.92
N THR A 119 3.10 -16.70 12.97
CA THR A 119 1.90 -15.87 12.78
C THR A 119 0.71 -16.50 13.48
N ALA A 120 -0.32 -15.72 13.81
CA ALA A 120 -1.57 -16.25 14.35
C ALA A 120 -2.27 -17.17 13.33
N ALA A 121 -3.04 -18.13 13.82
CA ALA A 121 -3.92 -18.95 12.98
C ALA A 121 -4.84 -18.05 12.14
N PHE A 122 -5.12 -18.48 10.92
CA PHE A 122 -6.00 -17.75 10.02
C PHE A 122 -6.70 -18.72 9.06
N GLN A 123 -7.80 -18.25 8.50
CA GLN A 123 -8.44 -18.84 7.34
C GLN A 123 -9.10 -17.74 6.52
N ALA A 124 -9.05 -17.85 5.19
CA ALA A 124 -9.73 -16.95 4.27
C ALA A 124 -11.07 -17.56 3.83
N PHE A 125 -12.08 -16.72 3.63
CA PHE A 125 -13.44 -17.12 3.26
C PHE A 125 -14.01 -16.15 2.23
N THR A 126 -14.83 -16.69 1.34
CA THR A 126 -15.69 -15.93 0.41
C THR A 126 -17.18 -16.12 0.73
N GLU A 127 -17.51 -17.05 1.66
CA GLU A 127 -18.87 -17.39 2.04
C GLU A 127 -19.14 -17.02 3.50
N ILE A 128 -20.20 -16.24 3.73
CA ILE A 128 -20.57 -15.70 5.05
C ILE A 128 -20.73 -16.81 6.09
N ASN A 129 -21.52 -17.85 5.78
CA ASN A 129 -21.84 -18.92 6.73
C ASN A 129 -20.59 -19.68 7.19
N GLU A 130 -19.61 -19.88 6.29
CA GLU A 130 -18.37 -20.55 6.61
C GLU A 130 -17.47 -19.68 7.50
N ALA A 131 -17.37 -18.37 7.18
CA ALA A 131 -16.64 -17.40 7.98
C ALA A 131 -17.20 -17.28 9.41
N GLU A 132 -18.51 -17.18 9.55
CA GLU A 132 -19.20 -17.13 10.85
C GLU A 132 -18.98 -18.41 11.67
N ALA A 133 -19.11 -19.59 11.05
CA ALA A 133 -18.87 -20.85 11.71
C ALA A 133 -17.42 -20.96 12.23
N TYR A 134 -16.46 -20.53 11.43
CA TYR A 134 -15.06 -20.52 11.83
C TYR A 134 -14.79 -19.51 12.96
N ALA A 135 -15.32 -18.30 12.88
CA ALA A 135 -15.18 -17.29 13.93
C ALA A 135 -15.69 -17.81 15.28
N ARG A 136 -16.85 -18.48 15.30
CA ARG A 136 -17.41 -19.13 16.50
C ARG A 136 -16.50 -20.23 17.05
N SER A 137 -15.83 -20.99 16.16
CA SER A 137 -14.94 -22.09 16.57
C SER A 137 -13.65 -21.60 17.24
N LEU A 138 -13.17 -20.41 16.89
CA LEU A 138 -11.96 -19.81 17.46
C LEU A 138 -12.20 -19.24 18.87
N GLY A 139 -13.43 -18.84 19.16
CA GLY A 139 -13.76 -18.09 20.37
C GLY A 139 -13.39 -16.60 20.27
N LEU A 140 -13.63 -15.87 21.33
CA LEU A 140 -13.45 -14.42 21.39
C LEU A 140 -12.25 -14.03 22.27
N PRO A 141 -11.56 -12.92 21.98
CA PRO A 141 -11.79 -12.02 20.82
C PRO A 141 -11.29 -12.63 19.51
N VAL A 142 -11.96 -12.30 18.40
CA VAL A 142 -11.56 -12.72 17.05
C VAL A 142 -11.32 -11.51 16.14
N VAL A 143 -10.37 -11.61 15.21
CA VAL A 143 -10.03 -10.52 14.30
C VAL A 143 -10.53 -10.85 12.91
N ILE A 144 -11.47 -10.04 12.41
CA ILE A 144 -12.00 -10.12 11.04
C ILE A 144 -11.27 -9.07 10.19
N LYS A 145 -10.83 -9.48 9.02
CA LYS A 145 -10.06 -8.59 8.12
C LYS A 145 -10.53 -8.75 6.68
N ALA A 146 -10.83 -7.64 6.02
CA ALA A 146 -10.92 -7.63 4.57
C ALA A 146 -9.54 -7.95 3.97
N ASP A 147 -9.49 -8.75 2.89
CA ASP A 147 -8.26 -8.95 2.13
C ASP A 147 -7.88 -7.68 1.35
N GLY A 148 -6.87 -7.59 0.62
CA GLY A 148 -6.52 -6.41 -0.17
C GLY A 148 -6.24 -5.13 0.63
N LEU A 149 -6.08 -4.02 -0.12
CA LEU A 149 -5.73 -2.70 0.41
C LEU A 149 -6.99 -1.95 0.89
N ALA A 150 -7.19 -1.85 2.18
CA ALA A 150 -8.34 -1.16 2.81
C ALA A 150 -7.94 0.10 3.60
N ALA A 151 -6.77 0.69 3.34
CA ALA A 151 -6.26 1.92 3.98
C ALA A 151 -6.37 1.89 5.53
N GLY A 152 -6.11 0.72 6.14
CA GLY A 152 -6.19 0.52 7.59
C GLY A 152 -7.60 0.40 8.17
N LYS A 153 -8.65 0.46 7.34
CA LYS A 153 -10.06 0.43 7.80
C LYS A 153 -10.71 -0.95 7.75
N GLY A 154 -10.11 -1.91 7.04
CA GLY A 154 -10.67 -3.25 6.85
C GLY A 154 -10.28 -4.24 7.96
N VAL A 155 -10.23 -3.83 9.24
CA VAL A 155 -9.90 -4.70 10.38
C VAL A 155 -10.85 -4.41 11.54
N VAL A 156 -11.53 -5.46 12.01
CA VAL A 156 -12.41 -5.42 13.19
C VAL A 156 -11.91 -6.43 14.21
N VAL A 157 -11.71 -5.99 15.45
CA VAL A 157 -11.44 -6.85 16.61
C VAL A 157 -12.75 -7.07 17.34
N ALA A 158 -13.44 -8.16 17.02
CA ALA A 158 -14.73 -8.48 17.59
C ALA A 158 -14.59 -9.06 19.02
N GLN A 159 -15.30 -8.46 19.95
CA GLN A 159 -15.37 -8.90 21.36
C GLN A 159 -16.59 -9.79 21.60
N THR A 160 -17.60 -9.72 20.71
CA THR A 160 -18.81 -10.53 20.74
C THR A 160 -19.03 -11.23 19.40
N ILE A 161 -19.90 -12.26 19.41
CA ILE A 161 -20.25 -12.96 18.16
C ILE A 161 -21.06 -12.05 17.24
N GLU A 162 -21.91 -11.21 17.78
CA GLU A 162 -22.71 -10.25 17.03
C GLU A 162 -21.84 -9.23 16.29
N GLU A 163 -20.76 -8.76 16.93
CA GLU A 163 -19.76 -7.90 16.30
C GLU A 163 -19.01 -8.63 15.17
N ALA A 164 -18.67 -9.91 15.37
CA ALA A 164 -18.00 -10.72 14.35
C ALA A 164 -18.91 -10.94 13.14
N ASP A 165 -20.16 -11.35 13.38
CA ASP A 165 -21.15 -11.59 12.32
C ASP A 165 -21.42 -10.30 11.52
N ALA A 166 -21.59 -9.16 12.20
CA ALA A 166 -21.76 -7.86 11.54
C ALA A 166 -20.56 -7.52 10.66
N ALA A 167 -19.33 -7.68 11.17
CA ALA A 167 -18.13 -7.39 10.40
C ALA A 167 -17.95 -8.31 9.19
N ILE A 168 -18.27 -9.61 9.31
CA ILE A 168 -18.23 -10.57 8.21
C ILE A 168 -19.25 -10.18 7.13
N ASN A 169 -20.49 -9.85 7.53
CA ASN A 169 -21.53 -9.43 6.60
C ASN A 169 -21.14 -8.13 5.87
N ASP A 170 -20.63 -7.13 6.60
CA ASP A 170 -20.19 -5.86 5.99
C ASP A 170 -19.07 -6.06 4.97
N MET A 171 -18.13 -6.98 5.23
CA MET A 171 -17.03 -7.25 4.33
C MET A 171 -17.44 -8.07 3.12
N LEU A 172 -18.22 -9.14 3.28
CA LEU A 172 -18.56 -10.07 2.19
C LEU A 172 -19.84 -9.68 1.41
N ALA A 173 -20.85 -9.12 2.07
CA ALA A 173 -22.11 -8.75 1.42
C ALA A 173 -22.29 -7.25 1.21
N GLY A 174 -21.72 -6.43 2.10
CA GLY A 174 -21.96 -4.99 2.12
C GLY A 174 -21.11 -4.20 1.11
N ASN A 175 -20.12 -4.79 0.46
CA ASN A 175 -19.14 -4.10 -0.40
C ASN A 175 -18.55 -2.81 0.21
N VAL A 176 -18.55 -2.72 1.53
CA VAL A 176 -18.09 -1.53 2.27
C VAL A 176 -16.60 -1.23 1.97
N TYR A 177 -15.84 -2.26 1.61
CA TYR A 177 -14.41 -2.17 1.32
C TYR A 177 -14.09 -2.38 -0.17
N GLY A 178 -15.10 -2.33 -1.05
CA GLY A 178 -14.93 -2.55 -2.49
C GLY A 178 -14.31 -3.92 -2.78
N GLU A 179 -13.42 -3.99 -3.77
CA GLU A 179 -12.73 -5.24 -4.16
C GLU A 179 -11.89 -5.86 -3.02
N ALA A 180 -11.54 -5.10 -1.98
CA ALA A 180 -10.80 -5.62 -0.83
C ALA A 180 -11.65 -6.50 0.10
N GLY A 181 -12.99 -6.47 -0.03
CA GLY A 181 -13.92 -7.27 0.77
C GLY A 181 -14.43 -8.53 0.07
N SER A 182 -14.06 -8.77 -1.20
CA SER A 182 -14.58 -9.88 -2.01
C SER A 182 -13.58 -11.03 -2.16
#